data_1e1c820eed28baf2f4b941dc7c60dd96
#
_entry.id   1e1c820eed28baf2f4b941dc7c60dd96
#
_cell.length_a   1.000
_cell.length_b   1.000
_cell.length_c   1.000
_cell.angle_alpha   90.00
_cell.angle_beta   90.00
_cell.angle_gamma   90.00
#
_symmetry.space_group_name_H-M   'P 1'
#
loop_
_entity.id
_entity.type
_entity.pdbx_description
1 polymer ?
#
loop_
_entity_poly.entity_id
_entity_poly.type
_entity_poly.pdbx_seq_one_letter_code
_entity_poly.pdbx_strand_id
1 'polypeptide(L)'
;MSTQVASTDGLPGVPGDYHGRPTRRLESAHCWVEVLSGGGPRIVGFGLRGGPNLLAETPQVSWDAGHGLFELLGGHRFWFAPETPECSVPDSTGLTLAAISADAIAADATPAADLGIRLVGAVEGPTGLRKTIEIRLDPGSAAVSLRHTFANEGSRTFELSPWPITQLCPGGVAMVELPAPVAEHVVKPNRLLVLWPYAAWSDDRLEIGERSLSVTARPGRPFKVGCLSTTGEIGYLREGVLFTKRFDPAADAPHTDLGCNVEIYCDESSIELESLGPLVRLGPGDSVRHDERWELRRVG
;
A
#
# COMPACT_ATOMS: atom_id res chain seq x y z
N MET A 1 -1.33 -27.28 22.11
CA MET A 1 0.04 -26.92 21.72
C MET A 1 0.23 -25.47 22.07
N SER A 2 1.11 -25.17 23.00
CA SER A 2 1.34 -23.79 23.49
C SER A 2 2.04 -22.99 22.41
N THR A 3 1.37 -21.99 21.87
CA THR A 3 1.97 -21.00 20.95
C THR A 3 2.98 -20.18 21.75
N GLN A 4 4.23 -20.43 21.49
CA GLN A 4 5.33 -19.61 22.05
C GLN A 4 5.20 -18.21 21.46
N VAL A 5 4.68 -17.28 22.24
CA VAL A 5 4.71 -15.85 21.92
C VAL A 5 6.19 -15.44 21.93
N ALA A 6 6.72 -15.08 20.78
CA ALA A 6 8.08 -14.55 20.68
C ALA A 6 8.19 -13.34 21.63
N SER A 7 9.30 -13.26 22.40
CA SER A 7 9.55 -12.12 23.28
C SER A 7 9.52 -10.83 22.47
N THR A 8 8.66 -9.90 22.88
CA THR A 8 8.52 -8.57 22.27
C THR A 8 9.52 -7.56 22.84
N ASP A 9 10.42 -7.99 23.72
CA ASP A 9 11.47 -7.16 24.31
C ASP A 9 12.49 -6.76 23.23
N GLY A 10 12.73 -5.47 23.08
CA GLY A 10 13.65 -4.91 22.08
C GLY A 10 13.04 -4.53 20.73
N LEU A 11 11.74 -4.73 20.51
CA LEU A 11 11.08 -4.22 19.31
C LEU A 11 10.81 -2.70 19.44
N PRO A 12 11.00 -1.93 18.35
CA PRO A 12 10.71 -0.49 18.35
C PRO A 12 9.22 -0.20 18.53
N GLY A 13 8.91 0.98 19.07
CA GLY A 13 7.55 1.46 19.26
C GLY A 13 6.89 0.93 20.53
N VAL A 14 5.65 1.34 20.75
CA VAL A 14 4.84 1.00 21.92
C VAL A 14 3.70 0.03 21.54
N PRO A 15 3.36 -0.92 22.43
CA PRO A 15 2.19 -1.76 22.22
C PRO A 15 0.89 -0.92 22.16
N GLY A 16 -0.06 -1.36 21.32
CA GLY A 16 -1.37 -0.77 21.16
C GLY A 16 -2.43 -1.84 20.86
N ASP A 17 -3.60 -1.39 20.52
CA ASP A 17 -4.75 -2.23 20.16
C ASP A 17 -5.48 -1.65 18.96
N TYR A 18 -5.83 -2.51 18.01
CA TYR A 18 -6.66 -2.21 16.87
C TYR A 18 -7.87 -3.17 16.86
N HIS A 19 -9.00 -2.72 17.39
CA HIS A 19 -10.24 -3.52 17.47
C HIS A 19 -10.04 -4.92 18.08
N GLY A 20 -9.32 -4.99 19.21
CA GLY A 20 -8.99 -6.25 19.90
C GLY A 20 -7.81 -7.01 19.32
N ARG A 21 -7.11 -6.45 18.35
CA ARG A 21 -5.89 -7.03 17.77
C ARG A 21 -4.65 -6.28 18.26
N PRO A 22 -3.62 -6.99 18.71
CA PRO A 22 -2.41 -6.34 19.20
C PRO A 22 -1.68 -5.61 18.07
N THR A 23 -1.19 -4.40 18.39
CA THR A 23 -0.46 -3.55 17.46
C THR A 23 0.87 -3.09 18.06
N ARG A 24 1.67 -2.45 17.20
CA ARG A 24 2.80 -1.62 17.58
C ARG A 24 2.75 -0.29 16.85
N ARG A 25 2.88 0.79 17.63
CA ARG A 25 2.91 2.15 17.14
C ARG A 25 4.32 2.73 17.26
N LEU A 26 4.89 3.10 16.12
CA LEU A 26 6.13 3.85 16.02
C LEU A 26 5.79 5.33 15.84
N GLU A 27 6.54 6.22 16.50
CA GLU A 27 6.27 7.66 16.45
C GLU A 27 7.59 8.43 16.34
N SER A 28 7.64 9.40 15.43
CA SER A 28 8.72 10.38 15.29
C SER A 28 8.26 11.74 15.85
N ALA A 29 9.11 12.78 15.72
CA ALA A 29 8.70 14.14 16.03
C ALA A 29 7.58 14.68 15.11
N HIS A 30 7.30 14.02 13.99
CA HIS A 30 6.47 14.55 12.92
C HIS A 30 5.23 13.71 12.60
N CYS A 31 5.35 12.39 12.65
CA CYS A 31 4.26 11.46 12.31
C CYS A 31 4.33 10.19 13.16
N TRP A 32 3.29 9.38 13.05
CA TRP A 32 3.22 8.06 13.64
C TRP A 32 2.72 7.04 12.62
N VAL A 33 3.13 5.80 12.77
CA VAL A 33 2.63 4.64 12.03
C VAL A 33 2.30 3.52 13.00
N GLU A 34 1.21 2.80 12.76
CA GLU A 34 0.77 1.68 13.59
C GLU A 34 0.61 0.43 12.74
N VAL A 35 1.18 -0.67 13.20
CA VAL A 35 1.19 -1.96 12.51
C VAL A 35 0.56 -3.04 13.35
N LEU A 36 -0.06 -4.04 12.73
CA LEU A 36 -0.46 -5.25 13.44
C LEU A 36 0.77 -5.99 13.96
N SER A 37 0.67 -6.59 15.13
CA SER A 37 1.72 -7.42 15.72
C SER A 37 1.32 -8.90 15.87
N GLY A 38 0.10 -9.26 15.52
CA GLY A 38 -0.42 -10.64 15.61
C GLY A 38 -0.94 -11.22 14.29
N GLY A 39 -0.97 -10.45 13.22
CA GLY A 39 -1.44 -10.88 11.89
C GLY A 39 -0.99 -9.89 10.83
N GLY A 40 -1.12 -10.25 9.57
CA GLY A 40 -0.65 -9.44 8.44
C GLY A 40 0.58 -10.05 7.77
N PRO A 41 1.41 -9.27 7.07
CA PRO A 41 1.86 -7.87 7.38
C PRO A 41 0.84 -6.79 6.98
N ARG A 42 0.56 -5.87 7.92
CA ARG A 42 -0.41 -4.77 7.75
C ARG A 42 -0.01 -3.50 8.48
N ILE A 43 -0.28 -2.34 7.86
CA ILE A 43 -0.27 -1.03 8.54
C ILE A 43 -1.72 -0.63 8.75
N VAL A 44 -2.13 -0.39 10.00
CA VAL A 44 -3.52 -0.06 10.35
C VAL A 44 -3.70 1.39 10.76
N GLY A 45 -2.61 2.14 10.89
CA GLY A 45 -2.69 3.56 11.20
C GLY A 45 -1.49 4.34 10.68
N PHE A 46 -1.77 5.57 10.21
CA PHE A 46 -0.77 6.56 9.82
C PHE A 46 -1.35 7.96 9.99
N GLY A 47 -0.60 8.85 10.62
CA GLY A 47 -1.04 10.22 10.86
C GLY A 47 0.08 11.16 11.24
N LEU A 48 -0.19 12.47 11.18
CA LEU A 48 0.69 13.48 11.77
C LEU A 48 0.78 13.26 13.28
N ARG A 49 1.88 13.65 13.89
CA ARG A 49 2.04 13.58 15.35
C ARG A 49 0.88 14.30 16.05
N GLY A 50 0.20 13.58 16.96
CA GLY A 50 -0.97 14.08 17.66
C GLY A 50 -2.23 14.28 16.78
N GLY A 51 -2.16 13.90 15.51
CA GLY A 51 -3.29 13.93 14.57
C GLY A 51 -4.08 12.62 14.52
N PRO A 52 -5.23 12.63 13.83
CA PRO A 52 -6.05 11.44 13.65
C PRO A 52 -5.38 10.42 12.71
N ASN A 53 -5.92 9.19 12.73
CA ASN A 53 -5.64 8.18 11.72
C ASN A 53 -6.22 8.61 10.37
N LEU A 54 -5.40 8.60 9.31
CA LEU A 54 -5.85 8.88 7.95
C LEU A 54 -6.27 7.61 7.20
N LEU A 55 -5.83 6.45 7.68
CA LEU A 55 -6.20 5.19 7.08
C LEU A 55 -7.62 4.79 7.48
N ALA A 56 -8.36 4.21 6.53
CA ALA A 56 -9.69 3.68 6.80
C ALA A 56 -9.62 2.44 7.70
N GLU A 57 -10.62 2.28 8.52
CA GLU A 57 -10.78 1.14 9.45
C GLU A 57 -12.01 0.35 9.03
N THR A 58 -11.83 -0.89 8.58
CA THR A 58 -12.90 -1.77 8.11
C THR A 58 -12.85 -3.15 8.76
N PRO A 59 -12.77 -3.24 10.11
CA PRO A 59 -12.58 -4.51 10.83
C PRO A 59 -13.77 -5.48 10.69
N GLN A 60 -14.93 -4.96 10.25
CA GLN A 60 -16.16 -5.75 10.04
C GLN A 60 -16.23 -6.39 8.64
N VAL A 61 -15.32 -6.03 7.73
CA VAL A 61 -15.35 -6.53 6.35
C VAL A 61 -14.51 -7.79 6.24
N SER A 62 -15.15 -8.88 5.84
CA SER A 62 -14.49 -10.16 5.62
C SER A 62 -15.23 -11.00 4.58
N TRP A 63 -14.53 -11.94 3.95
CA TRP A 63 -15.11 -12.89 3.00
C TRP A 63 -14.31 -14.19 2.95
N ASP A 64 -14.91 -15.25 2.48
CA ASP A 64 -14.21 -16.49 2.17
C ASP A 64 -13.77 -16.48 0.69
N ALA A 65 -12.46 -16.41 0.48
CA ALA A 65 -11.86 -16.44 -0.87
C ALA A 65 -11.53 -17.86 -1.37
N GLY A 66 -12.07 -18.88 -0.72
CA GLY A 66 -11.82 -20.29 -1.04
C GLY A 66 -10.60 -20.88 -0.33
N HIS A 67 -9.91 -20.08 0.48
CA HIS A 67 -8.75 -20.48 1.29
C HIS A 67 -8.96 -20.22 2.78
N GLY A 68 -10.19 -19.91 3.19
CA GLY A 68 -10.60 -19.51 4.53
C GLY A 68 -11.01 -18.04 4.60
N LEU A 69 -11.36 -17.59 5.80
CA LEU A 69 -11.87 -16.24 6.04
C LEU A 69 -10.73 -15.22 5.95
N PHE A 70 -10.78 -14.37 4.95
CA PHE A 70 -9.93 -13.19 4.86
C PHE A 70 -10.61 -11.98 5.53
N GLU A 71 -9.87 -11.25 6.36
CA GLU A 71 -10.34 -10.04 7.03
C GLU A 71 -9.67 -8.82 6.38
N LEU A 72 -10.49 -7.89 5.86
CA LEU A 72 -9.96 -6.71 5.14
C LEU A 72 -9.23 -5.75 6.09
N LEU A 73 -9.80 -5.48 7.25
CA LEU A 73 -9.29 -4.64 8.35
C LEU A 73 -9.09 -3.15 8.00
N GLY A 74 -8.99 -2.79 6.72
CA GLY A 74 -8.60 -1.44 6.31
C GLY A 74 -7.08 -1.23 6.31
N GLY A 75 -6.67 0.02 6.34
CA GLY A 75 -5.25 0.36 6.37
C GLY A 75 -4.50 0.04 5.08
N HIS A 76 -3.33 -0.56 5.23
CA HIS A 76 -2.48 -0.87 4.09
C HIS A 76 -2.13 -2.36 4.07
N ARG A 77 -2.31 -2.96 2.89
CA ARG A 77 -2.02 -4.38 2.60
C ARG A 77 -1.13 -4.52 1.38
N PHE A 78 -0.46 -5.66 1.26
CA PHE A 78 0.37 -5.99 0.12
C PHE A 78 -0.17 -7.20 -0.61
N TRP A 79 -0.67 -6.98 -1.83
CA TRP A 79 -1.21 -7.96 -2.74
C TRP A 79 -0.38 -8.03 -4.02
N PHE A 80 -0.76 -8.90 -4.95
CA PHE A 80 -0.24 -8.95 -6.31
C PHE A 80 -1.38 -8.79 -7.32
N ALA A 81 -1.09 -8.20 -8.47
CA ALA A 81 -1.99 -8.12 -9.60
C ALA A 81 -1.55 -9.11 -10.72
N PRO A 82 -2.47 -9.62 -11.57
CA PRO A 82 -3.91 -9.31 -11.57
C PRO A 82 -4.61 -9.92 -10.35
N GLU A 83 -5.73 -9.32 -9.95
CA GLU A 83 -6.49 -9.79 -8.80
C GLU A 83 -7.04 -11.19 -9.02
N THR A 84 -6.78 -12.08 -8.08
CA THR A 84 -7.29 -13.45 -8.04
C THR A 84 -7.71 -13.80 -6.60
N PRO A 85 -8.49 -14.89 -6.38
CA PRO A 85 -8.77 -15.33 -5.00
C PRO A 85 -7.53 -15.58 -4.15
N GLU A 86 -6.38 -15.87 -4.77
CA GLU A 86 -5.10 -16.08 -4.06
C GLU A 86 -4.50 -14.78 -3.48
N CYS A 87 -4.97 -13.60 -3.88
CA CYS A 87 -4.56 -12.32 -3.28
C CYS A 87 -5.02 -12.21 -1.82
N SER A 88 -6.19 -12.79 -1.50
CA SER A 88 -6.84 -12.75 -0.19
C SER A 88 -6.68 -14.06 0.60
N VAL A 89 -5.51 -14.70 0.51
CA VAL A 89 -5.16 -15.79 1.44
C VAL A 89 -5.18 -15.22 2.87
N PRO A 90 -5.84 -15.93 3.83
CA PRO A 90 -5.90 -15.50 5.22
C PRO A 90 -4.52 -15.29 5.82
N ASP A 91 -4.29 -14.14 6.44
CA ASP A 91 -3.02 -13.71 7.03
C ASP A 91 -3.14 -13.38 8.53
N SER A 92 -4.17 -13.88 9.21
CA SER A 92 -4.46 -13.56 10.61
C SER A 92 -3.45 -14.14 11.63
N THR A 93 -2.52 -14.98 11.20
CA THR A 93 -1.52 -15.65 12.05
C THR A 93 -0.15 -15.72 11.38
N GLY A 94 0.88 -16.06 12.19
CA GLY A 94 2.22 -16.37 11.65
C GLY A 94 3.08 -15.15 11.31
N LEU A 95 2.70 -13.95 11.78
CA LEU A 95 3.51 -12.75 11.63
C LEU A 95 4.71 -12.76 12.58
N THR A 96 5.87 -12.41 12.06
CA THR A 96 7.09 -12.15 12.83
C THR A 96 7.48 -10.68 12.70
N LEU A 97 7.81 -10.05 13.82
CA LEU A 97 8.30 -8.68 13.88
C LEU A 97 9.81 -8.68 14.17
N ALA A 98 10.54 -7.78 13.53
CA ALA A 98 11.95 -7.54 13.82
C ALA A 98 12.26 -6.03 13.74
N ALA A 99 13.14 -5.57 14.61
CA ALA A 99 13.73 -4.24 14.48
C ALA A 99 14.62 -4.20 13.23
N ILE A 100 14.63 -3.06 12.55
CA ILE A 100 15.57 -2.84 11.45
C ILE A 100 16.74 -2.05 12.02
N SER A 101 17.93 -2.67 12.06
CA SER A 101 19.15 -2.01 12.55
C SER A 101 19.63 -0.91 11.59
N ALA A 102 20.34 0.09 12.14
CA ALA A 102 20.97 1.17 11.39
C ALA A 102 21.97 0.67 10.34
N ASP A 103 22.64 -0.46 10.61
CA ASP A 103 23.67 -1.04 9.74
C ASP A 103 23.14 -1.58 8.40
N ALA A 104 21.81 -1.71 8.25
CA ALA A 104 21.18 -2.14 7.00
C ALA A 104 20.92 -0.98 6.02
N ILE A 105 21.44 0.21 6.31
CA ILE A 105 21.31 1.41 5.50
C ILE A 105 22.65 1.72 4.82
N ALA A 106 22.60 2.09 3.53
CA ALA A 106 23.75 2.60 2.78
C ALA A 106 24.46 3.74 3.55
N ALA A 107 25.78 3.86 3.35
CA ALA A 107 26.75 4.65 4.12
C ALA A 107 26.47 6.18 4.28
N ASP A 108 25.34 6.70 3.82
CA ASP A 108 24.98 8.13 3.88
C ASP A 108 23.85 8.47 4.85
N ALA A 109 23.37 7.53 5.67
CA ALA A 109 22.29 7.82 6.62
C ALA A 109 22.85 8.19 8.00
N THR A 110 22.51 9.38 8.48
CA THR A 110 22.78 9.84 9.85
C THR A 110 22.22 8.81 10.85
N PRO A 111 22.95 8.42 11.91
CA PRO A 111 22.48 7.47 12.91
C PRO A 111 21.43 8.10 13.85
N ALA A 112 20.31 8.52 13.32
CA ALA A 112 19.21 9.06 14.09
C ALA A 112 18.09 8.02 14.16
N ALA A 113 18.07 7.33 15.29
CA ALA A 113 16.99 6.51 15.83
C ALA A 113 16.47 5.36 14.94
N ASP A 114 16.61 4.17 15.48
CA ASP A 114 16.05 2.88 15.09
C ASP A 114 14.50 2.87 15.06
N LEU A 115 13.89 3.77 14.27
CA LEU A 115 12.44 3.82 14.08
C LEU A 115 12.04 2.99 12.83
N GLY A 116 12.59 1.79 12.76
CA GLY A 116 12.28 0.88 11.67
C GLY A 116 11.83 -0.48 12.16
N ILE A 117 10.78 -1.02 11.55
CA ILE A 117 10.23 -2.35 11.86
C ILE A 117 10.03 -3.15 10.57
N ARG A 118 10.35 -4.44 10.64
CA ARG A 118 10.09 -5.41 9.58
C ARG A 118 8.98 -6.34 10.01
N LEU A 119 7.98 -6.47 9.16
CA LEU A 119 6.84 -7.36 9.28
C LEU A 119 7.05 -8.52 8.31
N VAL A 120 7.22 -9.73 8.80
CA VAL A 120 7.42 -10.93 7.97
C VAL A 120 6.23 -11.86 8.16
N GLY A 121 5.43 -12.03 7.13
CA GLY A 121 4.31 -12.96 7.12
C GLY A 121 4.75 -14.42 7.07
N ALA A 122 3.85 -15.33 7.39
CA ALA A 122 4.05 -16.74 7.12
C ALA A 122 4.15 -17.01 5.60
N VAL A 123 4.70 -18.16 5.22
CA VAL A 123 4.56 -18.64 3.84
C VAL A 123 3.08 -19.03 3.63
N GLU A 124 2.45 -18.44 2.65
CA GLU A 124 1.05 -18.75 2.33
C GLU A 124 0.92 -20.16 1.76
N GLY A 125 0.10 -20.98 2.37
CA GLY A 125 -0.09 -22.37 1.94
C GLY A 125 -0.51 -22.52 0.48
N PRO A 126 -1.52 -21.78 -0.01
CA PRO A 126 -2.01 -21.90 -1.40
C PRO A 126 -1.02 -21.41 -2.45
N THR A 127 -0.24 -20.37 -2.16
CA THR A 127 0.65 -19.73 -3.13
C THR A 127 2.11 -20.13 -2.96
N GLY A 128 2.55 -20.41 -1.74
CA GLY A 128 3.96 -20.54 -1.40
C GLY A 128 4.70 -19.19 -1.37
N LEU A 129 3.98 -18.08 -1.47
CA LEU A 129 4.55 -16.76 -1.37
C LEU A 129 4.70 -16.34 0.10
N ARG A 130 5.77 -15.60 0.39
CA ARG A 130 5.96 -14.89 1.65
C ARG A 130 5.94 -13.40 1.41
N LYS A 131 5.10 -12.68 2.17
CA LYS A 131 5.02 -11.23 2.18
C LYS A 131 5.88 -10.63 3.28
N THR A 132 6.63 -9.59 2.95
CA THR A 132 7.37 -8.79 3.93
C THR A 132 7.11 -7.32 3.68
N ILE A 133 6.91 -6.53 4.76
CA ILE A 133 6.88 -5.07 4.71
C ILE A 133 7.93 -4.54 5.68
N GLU A 134 8.88 -3.77 5.18
CA GLU A 134 9.81 -2.98 6.00
C GLU A 134 9.32 -1.54 6.05
N ILE A 135 9.29 -0.97 7.25
CA ILE A 135 8.78 0.38 7.51
C ILE A 135 9.86 1.16 8.24
N ARG A 136 10.18 2.36 7.75
CA ARG A 136 11.14 3.27 8.37
C ARG A 136 10.55 4.67 8.44
N LEU A 137 10.48 5.23 9.64
CA LEU A 137 10.09 6.62 9.84
C LEU A 137 11.27 7.53 9.52
N ASP A 138 10.99 8.63 8.83
CA ASP A 138 11.94 9.70 8.60
C ASP A 138 12.07 10.54 9.89
N PRO A 139 13.27 10.74 10.45
CA PRO A 139 13.43 11.52 11.70
C PRO A 139 13.22 13.01 11.49
N GLY A 140 13.39 13.53 10.27
CA GLY A 140 13.34 14.96 9.93
C GLY A 140 12.04 15.43 9.31
N SER A 141 11.11 14.52 8.98
CA SER A 141 9.85 14.87 8.29
C SER A 141 8.71 13.93 8.66
N ALA A 142 7.47 14.32 8.29
CA ALA A 142 6.31 13.47 8.46
C ALA A 142 6.23 12.44 7.31
N ALA A 143 7.27 11.66 7.13
CA ALA A 143 7.37 10.68 6.07
C ALA A 143 7.77 9.30 6.59
N VAL A 144 7.40 8.27 5.84
CA VAL A 144 7.82 6.88 6.03
C VAL A 144 8.24 6.27 4.70
N SER A 145 9.29 5.45 4.75
CA SER A 145 9.71 4.62 3.62
C SER A 145 9.23 3.20 3.85
N LEU A 146 8.62 2.61 2.84
CA LEU A 146 8.11 1.25 2.84
C LEU A 146 8.84 0.43 1.79
N ARG A 147 9.22 -0.81 2.14
CA ARG A 147 9.69 -1.80 1.19
C ARG A 147 8.84 -3.03 1.29
N HIS A 148 8.16 -3.34 0.21
CA HIS A 148 7.37 -4.55 0.06
C HIS A 148 8.20 -5.60 -0.67
N THR A 149 8.13 -6.84 -0.20
CA THR A 149 8.83 -7.96 -0.86
C THR A 149 7.92 -9.18 -0.92
N PHE A 150 7.77 -9.75 -2.11
CA PHE A 150 7.37 -11.14 -2.28
C PHE A 150 8.61 -12.01 -2.42
N ALA A 151 8.68 -13.07 -1.64
CA ALA A 151 9.62 -14.18 -1.86
C ALA A 151 8.81 -15.42 -2.24
N ASN A 152 9.16 -16.06 -3.33
CA ASN A 152 8.54 -17.32 -3.77
C ASN A 152 9.28 -18.50 -3.14
N GLU A 153 8.75 -18.99 -2.03
CA GLU A 153 9.25 -20.18 -1.31
C GLU A 153 8.52 -21.46 -1.72
N GLY A 154 7.60 -21.34 -2.68
CA GLY A 154 6.85 -22.46 -3.25
C GLY A 154 7.53 -23.07 -4.47
N SER A 155 6.80 -23.90 -5.19
CA SER A 155 7.28 -24.62 -6.40
C SER A 155 6.70 -24.07 -7.71
N ARG A 156 5.71 -23.16 -7.63
CA ARG A 156 5.01 -22.60 -8.80
C ARG A 156 5.67 -21.30 -9.24
N THR A 157 5.74 -21.07 -10.55
CA THR A 157 6.13 -19.76 -11.11
C THR A 157 4.88 -18.88 -11.25
N PHE A 158 5.02 -17.60 -10.91
CA PHE A 158 3.98 -16.58 -11.05
C PHE A 158 4.37 -15.58 -12.15
N GLU A 159 3.37 -15.06 -12.85
CA GLU A 159 3.45 -13.79 -13.56
C GLU A 159 2.58 -12.80 -12.78
N LEU A 160 3.21 -11.81 -12.16
CA LEU A 160 2.52 -10.90 -11.25
C LEU A 160 3.17 -9.51 -11.21
N SER A 161 2.40 -8.52 -10.83
CA SER A 161 2.88 -7.19 -10.40
C SER A 161 2.75 -7.06 -8.89
N PRO A 162 3.76 -6.59 -8.15
CA PRO A 162 3.56 -6.17 -6.76
C PRO A 162 2.49 -5.07 -6.68
N TRP A 163 1.53 -5.22 -5.77
CA TRP A 163 0.35 -4.36 -5.69
C TRP A 163 0.03 -3.97 -4.24
N PRO A 164 0.72 -2.96 -3.68
CA PRO A 164 0.39 -2.42 -2.36
C PRO A 164 -0.80 -1.45 -2.45
N ILE A 165 -1.78 -1.69 -1.59
CA ILE A 165 -3.07 -1.00 -1.55
C ILE A 165 -3.19 -0.24 -0.23
N THR A 166 -3.48 1.06 -0.29
CA THR A 166 -3.65 1.93 0.87
C THR A 166 -5.08 2.44 0.93
N GLN A 167 -5.85 1.95 1.90
CA GLN A 167 -7.22 2.42 2.17
C GLN A 167 -7.19 3.64 3.09
N LEU A 168 -7.79 4.74 2.64
CA LEU A 168 -7.87 6.00 3.37
C LEU A 168 -9.32 6.32 3.72
N CYS A 169 -9.52 7.06 4.81
CA CYS A 169 -10.83 7.57 5.20
C CYS A 169 -11.44 8.40 4.06
N PRO A 170 -12.73 8.24 3.73
CA PRO A 170 -13.38 9.03 2.68
C PRO A 170 -13.52 10.50 3.06
N GLY A 171 -13.98 11.34 2.12
CA GLY A 171 -14.24 12.77 2.32
C GLY A 171 -13.13 13.69 1.79
N GLY A 172 -12.15 13.15 1.08
CA GLY A 172 -11.11 13.90 0.40
C GLY A 172 -11.14 13.73 -1.12
N VAL A 173 -10.07 14.14 -1.78
CA VAL A 173 -9.88 14.02 -3.24
C VAL A 173 -8.53 13.36 -3.51
N ALA A 174 -8.54 12.24 -4.22
CA ALA A 174 -7.33 11.63 -4.77
C ALA A 174 -6.96 12.30 -6.09
N MET A 175 -5.65 12.44 -6.34
CA MET A 175 -5.12 13.12 -7.52
C MET A 175 -3.90 12.39 -8.07
N VAL A 176 -3.85 12.24 -9.38
CA VAL A 176 -2.70 11.72 -10.13
C VAL A 176 -2.35 12.67 -11.25
N GLU A 177 -1.07 12.95 -11.44
CA GLU A 177 -0.63 13.68 -12.62
C GLU A 177 -0.58 12.76 -13.83
N LEU A 178 -1.25 13.17 -14.91
CA LEU A 178 -1.23 12.51 -16.21
C LEU A 178 -0.07 13.05 -17.05
N PRO A 179 0.48 12.24 -17.99
CA PRO A 179 1.47 12.71 -18.93
C PRO A 179 1.02 13.99 -19.65
N ALA A 180 1.95 14.92 -19.80
CA ALA A 180 1.66 16.19 -20.46
C ALA A 180 1.23 15.97 -21.94
N PRO A 181 0.38 16.87 -22.49
CA PRO A 181 0.18 16.94 -23.92
C PRO A 181 1.51 17.13 -24.64
N VAL A 182 1.65 16.48 -25.77
CA VAL A 182 2.84 16.58 -26.63
C VAL A 182 2.48 17.25 -27.96
N ALA A 183 3.48 17.70 -28.69
CA ALA A 183 3.27 18.37 -29.97
C ALA A 183 2.57 17.44 -31.01
N GLU A 184 1.79 18.01 -31.91
CA GLU A 184 0.94 17.28 -32.88
C GLU A 184 1.72 16.29 -33.77
N HIS A 185 3.03 16.50 -33.99
CA HIS A 185 3.84 15.57 -34.77
C HIS A 185 4.19 14.27 -34.04
N VAL A 186 3.92 14.17 -32.73
CA VAL A 186 4.06 12.94 -31.95
C VAL A 186 2.79 12.11 -32.11
N VAL A 187 2.89 11.03 -32.88
CA VAL A 187 1.75 10.23 -33.30
C VAL A 187 1.42 9.06 -32.37
N LYS A 188 2.25 8.80 -31.36
CA LYS A 188 2.03 7.71 -30.40
C LYS A 188 1.16 8.19 -29.22
N PRO A 189 0.19 7.38 -28.76
CA PRO A 189 -0.56 7.70 -27.53
C PRO A 189 0.40 7.71 -26.33
N ASN A 190 0.18 8.65 -25.42
CA ASN A 190 0.96 8.78 -24.19
C ASN A 190 0.09 8.78 -22.92
N ARG A 191 -1.21 8.54 -23.04
CA ARG A 191 -2.15 8.49 -21.92
C ARG A 191 -2.97 7.22 -21.97
N LEU A 192 -3.12 6.60 -20.81
CA LEU A 192 -3.91 5.40 -20.60
C LEU A 192 -4.92 5.65 -19.49
N LEU A 193 -6.17 5.28 -19.72
CA LEU A 193 -7.23 5.22 -18.70
C LEU A 193 -7.92 3.87 -18.80
N VAL A 194 -8.08 3.20 -17.68
CA VAL A 194 -8.72 1.90 -17.56
C VAL A 194 -9.87 2.01 -16.58
N LEU A 195 -11.05 1.53 -16.95
CA LEU A 195 -12.18 1.39 -16.05
C LEU A 195 -12.51 -0.08 -15.83
N TRP A 196 -12.84 -0.42 -14.59
CA TRP A 196 -13.34 -1.75 -14.25
C TRP A 196 -14.78 -1.93 -14.72
N PRO A 197 -15.26 -3.18 -14.95
CA PRO A 197 -16.58 -3.45 -15.54
C PRO A 197 -17.76 -2.85 -14.79
N TYR A 198 -17.60 -2.57 -13.50
CA TYR A 198 -18.64 -1.96 -12.64
C TYR A 198 -18.55 -0.43 -12.57
N ALA A 199 -17.48 0.17 -13.10
CA ALA A 199 -17.28 1.61 -13.09
C ALA A 199 -17.91 2.26 -14.34
N ALA A 200 -18.59 3.39 -14.14
CA ALA A 200 -19.17 4.16 -15.22
C ALA A 200 -18.28 5.34 -15.61
N TRP A 201 -18.16 5.62 -16.91
CA TRP A 201 -17.45 6.81 -17.41
C TRP A 201 -18.08 8.13 -16.94
N SER A 202 -19.39 8.10 -16.65
CA SER A 202 -20.15 9.26 -16.15
C SER A 202 -20.20 9.33 -14.63
N ASP A 203 -19.37 8.59 -13.92
CA ASP A 203 -19.31 8.68 -12.45
C ASP A 203 -18.85 10.08 -12.07
N ASP A 204 -19.66 10.79 -11.29
CA ASP A 204 -19.45 12.18 -10.94
C ASP A 204 -18.37 12.40 -9.85
N ARG A 205 -17.76 11.31 -9.38
CA ARG A 205 -16.54 11.36 -8.56
C ARG A 205 -15.28 11.51 -9.39
N LEU A 206 -15.31 11.07 -10.67
CA LEU A 206 -14.19 11.15 -11.59
C LEU A 206 -14.15 12.51 -12.30
N GLU A 207 -13.02 13.18 -12.23
CA GLU A 207 -12.72 14.36 -13.02
C GLU A 207 -11.41 14.17 -13.78
N ILE A 208 -11.44 14.39 -15.09
CA ILE A 208 -10.26 14.28 -15.96
C ILE A 208 -9.95 15.65 -16.52
N GLY A 209 -8.85 16.23 -16.03
CA GLY A 209 -8.29 17.47 -16.55
C GLY A 209 -7.26 17.23 -17.66
N GLU A 210 -6.64 18.31 -18.11
CA GLU A 210 -5.62 18.23 -19.17
C GLU A 210 -4.37 17.45 -18.71
N ARG A 211 -3.98 17.61 -17.45
CA ARG A 211 -2.80 16.98 -16.84
C ARG A 211 -3.09 16.28 -15.52
N SER A 212 -4.33 16.05 -15.20
CA SER A 212 -4.72 15.46 -13.92
C SER A 212 -5.89 14.52 -14.06
N LEU A 213 -5.87 13.49 -13.26
CA LEU A 213 -7.02 12.66 -12.95
C LEU A 213 -7.30 12.84 -11.46
N SER A 214 -8.55 13.12 -11.09
CA SER A 214 -8.95 13.16 -9.70
C SER A 214 -10.21 12.33 -9.43
N VAL A 215 -10.29 11.79 -8.21
CA VAL A 215 -11.44 11.03 -7.71
C VAL A 215 -11.83 11.59 -6.35
N THR A 216 -13.05 12.12 -6.27
CA THR A 216 -13.64 12.59 -5.01
C THR A 216 -14.11 11.38 -4.20
N ALA A 217 -13.50 11.17 -3.02
CA ALA A 217 -13.83 10.09 -2.11
C ALA A 217 -15.13 10.37 -1.35
N ARG A 218 -16.26 10.14 -1.98
CA ARG A 218 -17.58 10.20 -1.34
C ARG A 218 -18.28 8.85 -1.42
N PRO A 219 -19.08 8.52 -0.39
CA PRO A 219 -19.81 7.25 -0.36
C PRO A 219 -20.62 7.01 -1.63
N GLY A 220 -20.58 5.79 -2.13
CA GLY A 220 -21.28 5.41 -3.35
C GLY A 220 -21.01 3.98 -3.77
N ARG A 221 -21.56 3.60 -4.91
CA ARG A 221 -21.26 2.28 -5.51
C ARG A 221 -19.76 2.13 -5.75
N PRO A 222 -19.24 0.90 -5.77
CA PRO A 222 -17.87 0.64 -6.16
C PRO A 222 -17.52 1.33 -7.48
N PHE A 223 -16.41 2.01 -7.50
CA PHE A 223 -15.85 2.68 -8.66
C PHE A 223 -14.34 2.46 -8.68
N LYS A 224 -13.78 2.11 -9.82
CA LYS A 224 -12.33 1.95 -9.96
C LYS A 224 -11.87 2.49 -11.31
N VAL A 225 -10.79 3.26 -11.28
CA VAL A 225 -10.09 3.78 -12.46
C VAL A 225 -8.60 3.54 -12.32
N GLY A 226 -7.95 3.12 -13.40
CA GLY A 226 -6.51 3.00 -13.50
C GLY A 226 -5.93 3.94 -14.55
N CYS A 227 -4.67 4.31 -14.39
CA CYS A 227 -3.91 5.08 -15.37
C CYS A 227 -2.44 4.70 -15.36
N LEU A 228 -1.70 5.14 -16.39
CA LEU A 228 -0.25 5.07 -16.40
C LEU A 228 0.31 6.42 -15.93
N SER A 229 0.86 6.43 -14.73
CA SER A 229 1.61 7.57 -14.19
C SER A 229 3.07 7.48 -14.62
N THR A 230 3.64 8.61 -15.05
CA THR A 230 5.08 8.73 -15.34
C THR A 230 5.85 9.36 -14.19
N THR A 231 5.15 9.92 -13.20
CA THR A 231 5.75 10.53 -12.01
C THR A 231 5.85 9.57 -10.84
N GLY A 232 4.99 8.53 -10.81
CA GLY A 232 4.90 7.61 -9.68
C GLY A 232 4.39 8.28 -8.40
N GLU A 233 3.53 9.29 -8.54
CA GLU A 233 2.97 10.03 -7.41
C GLU A 233 1.45 9.98 -7.40
N ILE A 234 0.87 9.67 -6.23
CA ILE A 234 -0.56 9.74 -5.96
C ILE A 234 -0.75 10.61 -4.73
N GLY A 235 -1.54 11.68 -4.86
CA GLY A 235 -1.91 12.57 -3.76
C GLY A 235 -3.31 12.29 -3.24
N TYR A 236 -3.55 12.51 -1.94
CA TYR A 236 -4.89 12.53 -1.34
C TYR A 236 -5.02 13.69 -0.36
N LEU A 237 -5.89 14.63 -0.69
CA LEU A 237 -6.15 15.79 0.15
C LEU A 237 -7.44 15.60 0.95
N ARG A 238 -7.32 15.60 2.29
CA ARG A 238 -8.47 15.48 3.20
C ARG A 238 -8.25 16.39 4.41
N GLU A 239 -9.25 17.21 4.74
CA GLU A 239 -9.25 18.05 5.97
C GLU A 239 -7.96 18.87 6.16
N GLY A 240 -7.43 19.45 5.07
CA GLY A 240 -6.21 20.25 5.11
C GLY A 240 -4.91 19.45 5.30
N VAL A 241 -4.96 18.13 5.19
CA VAL A 241 -3.79 17.27 5.17
C VAL A 241 -3.66 16.61 3.80
N LEU A 242 -2.52 16.81 3.16
CA LEU A 242 -2.13 16.12 1.94
C LEU A 242 -1.31 14.90 2.33
N PHE A 243 -1.82 13.72 2.00
CA PHE A 243 -1.07 12.48 1.94
C PHE A 243 -0.51 12.30 0.53
N THR A 244 0.78 12.00 0.41
CA THR A 244 1.42 11.71 -0.88
C THR A 244 2.08 10.33 -0.81
N LYS A 245 1.78 9.50 -1.79
CA LYS A 245 2.37 8.17 -1.99
C LYS A 245 3.24 8.23 -3.24
N ARG A 246 4.54 7.94 -3.11
CA ARG A 246 5.51 7.92 -4.21
C ARG A 246 6.12 6.55 -4.37
N PHE A 247 6.35 6.15 -5.62
CA PHE A 247 6.98 4.88 -5.99
C PHE A 247 7.73 5.04 -7.33
N ASP A 248 8.56 4.07 -7.69
CA ASP A 248 9.16 4.03 -9.03
C ASP A 248 8.09 3.63 -10.05
N PRO A 249 7.70 4.53 -10.97
CA PRO A 249 6.63 4.24 -11.92
C PRO A 249 6.98 3.18 -12.94
N ALA A 250 8.28 2.96 -13.23
CA ALA A 250 8.75 2.04 -14.26
C ALA A 250 7.90 2.10 -15.55
N ALA A 251 7.54 3.32 -16.00
CA ALA A 251 6.48 3.56 -16.99
C ALA A 251 6.73 2.93 -18.36
N ASP A 252 7.99 2.58 -18.66
CA ASP A 252 8.37 1.89 -19.90
C ASP A 252 8.31 0.35 -19.79
N ALA A 253 8.05 -0.18 -18.59
CA ALA A 253 7.91 -1.61 -18.36
C ALA A 253 6.45 -2.08 -18.59
N PRO A 254 6.21 -3.36 -18.88
CA PRO A 254 4.86 -3.89 -18.90
C PRO A 254 4.26 -3.92 -17.48
N HIS A 255 2.99 -3.59 -17.37
CA HIS A 255 2.20 -3.69 -16.14
C HIS A 255 0.97 -4.59 -16.37
N THR A 256 0.42 -5.11 -15.29
CA THR A 256 -0.88 -5.80 -15.29
C THR A 256 -2.04 -4.82 -15.60
N ASP A 257 -3.26 -5.29 -15.59
CA ASP A 257 -4.50 -4.50 -15.65
C ASP A 257 -4.49 -3.49 -16.82
N LEU A 258 -4.22 -4.03 -18.02
CA LEU A 258 -4.12 -3.29 -19.28
C LEU A 258 -2.98 -2.25 -19.32
N GLY A 259 -2.01 -2.32 -18.42
CA GLY A 259 -0.81 -1.48 -18.43
C GLY A 259 -0.87 -0.27 -17.50
N CYS A 260 -1.80 -0.21 -16.56
CA CYS A 260 -1.79 0.84 -15.53
C CYS A 260 -0.82 0.49 -14.39
N ASN A 261 -0.19 1.53 -13.83
CA ASN A 261 0.67 1.42 -12.66
C ASN A 261 0.12 2.18 -11.45
N VAL A 262 -1.00 2.87 -11.63
CA VAL A 262 -1.81 3.52 -10.58
C VAL A 262 -3.25 3.13 -10.75
N GLU A 263 -3.89 2.76 -9.64
CA GLU A 263 -5.33 2.53 -9.58
C GLU A 263 -5.93 3.25 -8.38
N ILE A 264 -7.13 3.76 -8.55
CA ILE A 264 -7.91 4.38 -7.49
C ILE A 264 -9.25 3.68 -7.42
N TYR A 265 -9.53 3.03 -6.30
CA TYR A 265 -10.82 2.44 -5.97
C TYR A 265 -11.53 3.29 -4.93
N CYS A 266 -12.85 3.39 -4.99
CA CYS A 266 -13.66 4.10 -4.01
C CYS A 266 -15.03 3.45 -3.87
N ASP A 267 -15.50 3.31 -2.62
CA ASP A 267 -16.82 2.81 -2.28
C ASP A 267 -17.48 3.63 -1.16
N GLU A 268 -18.38 3.00 -0.38
CA GLU A 268 -19.06 3.64 0.75
C GLU A 268 -18.14 3.86 1.97
N SER A 269 -17.08 3.07 2.10
CA SER A 269 -16.29 2.96 3.33
C SER A 269 -14.90 3.57 3.22
N SER A 270 -14.33 3.61 2.02
CA SER A 270 -12.93 3.99 1.82
C SER A 270 -12.65 4.50 0.40
N ILE A 271 -11.47 5.09 0.26
CA ILE A 271 -10.79 5.24 -1.01
C ILE A 271 -9.45 4.50 -0.94
N GLU A 272 -9.13 3.74 -1.98
CA GLU A 272 -7.88 3.02 -2.11
C GLU A 272 -6.96 3.75 -3.08
N LEU A 273 -5.72 3.98 -2.66
CA LEU A 273 -4.64 4.44 -3.52
C LEU A 273 -3.70 3.26 -3.73
N GLU A 274 -3.60 2.83 -4.96
CA GLU A 274 -2.94 1.60 -5.35
C GLU A 274 -1.78 1.92 -6.30
N SER A 275 -0.60 1.39 -6.01
CA SER A 275 0.54 1.44 -6.90
C SER A 275 0.86 0.03 -7.38
N LEU A 276 1.24 -0.11 -8.65
CA LEU A 276 1.64 -1.39 -9.21
C LEU A 276 3.08 -1.34 -9.69
N GLY A 277 3.86 -2.32 -9.27
CA GLY A 277 5.16 -2.56 -9.85
C GLY A 277 5.06 -3.17 -11.25
N PRO A 278 6.18 -3.29 -11.98
CA PRO A 278 6.22 -3.97 -13.27
C PRO A 278 5.74 -5.43 -13.17
N LEU A 279 5.16 -5.92 -14.27
CA LEU A 279 4.87 -7.34 -14.43
C LEU A 279 6.18 -8.13 -14.46
N VAL A 280 6.32 -9.07 -13.55
CA VAL A 280 7.51 -9.92 -13.44
C VAL A 280 7.13 -11.39 -13.48
N ARG A 281 8.09 -12.22 -13.93
CA ARG A 281 8.02 -13.66 -13.78
C ARG A 281 8.81 -14.07 -12.54
N LEU A 282 8.12 -14.54 -11.50
CA LEU A 282 8.67 -14.88 -10.19
C LEU A 282 8.73 -16.41 -10.05
N GLY A 283 9.89 -17.01 -10.30
CA GLY A 283 10.13 -18.45 -10.15
C GLY A 283 10.40 -18.87 -8.71
N PRO A 284 10.45 -20.19 -8.43
CA PRO A 284 10.86 -20.70 -7.12
C PRO A 284 12.22 -20.18 -6.69
N GLY A 285 12.31 -19.65 -5.46
CA GLY A 285 13.52 -19.04 -4.90
C GLY A 285 13.74 -17.57 -5.28
N ASP A 286 12.96 -17.03 -6.21
CA ASP A 286 13.07 -15.62 -6.61
C ASP A 286 12.36 -14.70 -5.61
N SER A 287 12.70 -13.42 -5.67
CA SER A 287 12.01 -12.36 -4.95
C SER A 287 11.83 -11.10 -5.79
N VAL A 288 10.75 -10.38 -5.54
CA VAL A 288 10.48 -9.07 -6.16
C VAL A 288 10.18 -8.04 -5.09
N ARG A 289 10.60 -6.81 -5.33
CA ARG A 289 10.41 -5.68 -4.42
C ARG A 289 9.61 -4.58 -5.09
N HIS A 290 8.88 -3.82 -4.24
CA HIS A 290 8.23 -2.57 -4.58
C HIS A 290 8.40 -1.60 -3.42
N ASP A 291 9.06 -0.49 -3.67
CA ASP A 291 9.38 0.51 -2.65
C ASP A 291 8.40 1.68 -2.78
N GLU A 292 7.92 2.18 -1.64
CA GLU A 292 7.07 3.36 -1.54
C GLU A 292 7.64 4.35 -0.53
N ARG A 293 7.38 5.63 -0.75
CA ARG A 293 7.55 6.69 0.25
C ARG A 293 6.23 7.40 0.45
N TRP A 294 5.77 7.45 1.69
CA TRP A 294 4.60 8.22 2.10
C TRP A 294 5.03 9.48 2.81
N GLU A 295 4.28 10.55 2.60
CA GLU A 295 4.52 11.84 3.25
C GLU A 295 3.21 12.51 3.61
N LEU A 296 3.16 13.15 4.78
CA LEU A 296 2.04 13.98 5.22
C LEU A 296 2.46 15.44 5.29
N ARG A 297 1.63 16.31 4.73
CA ARG A 297 1.84 17.75 4.78
C ARG A 297 0.53 18.48 5.09
N ARG A 298 0.54 19.39 6.04
CA ARG A 298 -0.57 20.35 6.19
C ARG A 298 -0.53 21.32 5.01
N VAL A 299 -1.69 21.52 4.40
CA VAL A 299 -1.89 22.54 3.37
C VAL A 299 -2.82 23.60 3.97
N GLY A 300 -2.37 24.85 3.94
CA GLY A 300 -3.09 25.99 4.46
C GLY A 300 -4.22 26.42 3.54
#